data_24ba10e3c1292634d9fb634eee1fd803
#
_entry.id   24ba10e3c1292634d9fb634eee1fd803
#
_cell.length_a   1.000
_cell.length_b   1.000
_cell.length_c   1.000
_cell.angle_alpha   90.00
_cell.angle_beta   90.00
_cell.angle_gamma   90.00
#
_symmetry.space_group_name_H-M   'P 1'
#
loop_
_entity.id
_entity.type
_entity.pdbx_description
1 polymer ?
#
loop_
_entity_poly.entity_id
_entity_poly.type
_entity_poly.pdbx_seq_one_letter_code
_entity_poly.pdbx_strand_id
1 'polypeptide(L)'
;LVAYVLISFFDVRPALAIGLMILAACPGGPTSNLITHLCKGDTALSVSLTAVSSILTLFTIPLILEWSVLYYSAQDTVIEINRLDIFKDLLLVSLVPIALGMLIKHYKSDFAVKMEKPVKIASALILLVLIVGLTIKERANIIPYFSEVGLSALSLNIVSLALGFTTARLMGLNKQQSISISIESGIQNGTLAIGIAIGILHNSDYAIPAAVYSLTMFLTAFVLIGLTNWKKSKISKRIFLKFQPFHIVNRL
;
A
#
# COMPACT_ATOMS: atom_id res chain seq x y z
N LEU A 1 -13.83 6.16 4.16
CA LEU A 1 -15.05 6.41 3.40
C LEU A 1 -15.13 5.51 2.15
N VAL A 2 -14.13 5.53 1.25
CA VAL A 2 -14.14 4.72 0.01
C VAL A 2 -14.32 3.23 0.30
N ALA A 3 -13.55 2.67 1.23
CA ALA A 3 -13.69 1.27 1.63
C ALA A 3 -15.11 0.94 2.11
N TYR A 4 -15.68 1.77 2.96
CA TYR A 4 -17.05 1.61 3.46
C TYR A 4 -18.08 1.53 2.33
N VAL A 5 -18.01 2.47 1.36
CA VAL A 5 -18.92 2.49 0.21
C VAL A 5 -18.76 1.21 -0.65
N LEU A 6 -17.52 0.78 -0.88
CA LEU A 6 -17.26 -0.42 -1.67
C LEU A 6 -17.68 -1.71 -0.93
N ILE A 7 -17.46 -1.79 0.37
CA ILE A 7 -17.94 -2.91 1.20
C ILE A 7 -19.45 -3.04 1.10
N SER A 8 -20.18 -1.93 1.23
CA SER A 8 -21.64 -1.93 1.12
C SER A 8 -22.13 -2.24 -0.31
N PHE A 9 -21.39 -1.77 -1.33
CA PHE A 9 -21.75 -2.00 -2.73
C PHE A 9 -21.55 -3.47 -3.16
N PHE A 10 -20.49 -4.11 -2.67
CA PHE A 10 -20.16 -5.51 -3.00
C PHE A 10 -20.73 -6.52 -2.01
N ASP A 11 -21.48 -6.07 -1.01
CA ASP A 11 -22.06 -6.91 0.06
C ASP A 11 -21.03 -7.86 0.70
N VAL A 12 -19.88 -7.28 1.09
CA VAL A 12 -18.77 -8.04 1.65
C VAL A 12 -19.13 -8.51 3.07
N ARG A 13 -18.98 -9.81 3.36
CA ARG A 13 -19.32 -10.36 4.68
C ARG A 13 -18.53 -9.67 5.82
N PRO A 14 -19.09 -9.62 7.04
CA PRO A 14 -18.59 -8.82 8.16
C PRO A 14 -17.09 -8.98 8.46
N ALA A 15 -16.58 -10.21 8.53
CA ALA A 15 -15.19 -10.48 8.86
C ALA A 15 -14.23 -9.87 7.79
N LEU A 16 -14.53 -10.05 6.51
CA LEU A 16 -13.73 -9.49 5.43
C LEU A 16 -13.91 -7.97 5.31
N ALA A 17 -15.08 -7.44 5.65
CA ALA A 17 -15.36 -6.01 5.71
C ALA A 17 -14.46 -5.31 6.76
N ILE A 18 -14.36 -5.88 7.96
CA ILE A 18 -13.44 -5.38 9.00
C ILE A 18 -12.00 -5.39 8.49
N GLY A 19 -11.55 -6.47 7.88
CA GLY A 19 -10.21 -6.57 7.30
C GLY A 19 -9.93 -5.53 6.21
N LEU A 20 -10.91 -5.24 5.35
CA LEU A 20 -10.82 -4.18 4.34
C LEU A 20 -10.74 -2.77 4.96
N MET A 21 -11.48 -2.55 6.05
CA MET A 21 -11.42 -1.30 6.79
C MET A 21 -10.07 -1.10 7.50
N ILE A 22 -9.51 -2.15 8.11
CA ILE A 22 -8.16 -2.14 8.69
C ILE A 22 -7.14 -1.75 7.63
N LEU A 23 -7.18 -2.43 6.47
CA LEU A 23 -6.27 -2.16 5.37
C LEU A 23 -6.39 -0.72 4.87
N ALA A 24 -7.61 -0.24 4.65
CA ALA A 24 -7.86 1.12 4.17
C ALA A 24 -7.45 2.21 5.19
N ALA A 25 -7.39 1.86 6.47
CA ALA A 25 -6.90 2.73 7.53
C ALA A 25 -5.37 2.74 7.65
N CYS A 26 -4.68 1.73 7.09
CA CYS A 26 -3.22 1.66 7.11
C CYS A 26 -2.61 2.76 6.23
N PRO A 27 -1.40 3.26 6.58
CA PRO A 27 -0.67 4.21 5.75
C PRO A 27 -0.08 3.51 4.51
N GLY A 28 0.49 4.27 3.59
CA GLY A 28 1.46 3.76 2.63
C GLY A 28 2.66 3.14 3.36
N GLY A 29 3.49 2.41 2.65
CA GLY A 29 4.64 1.73 3.24
C GLY A 29 5.92 1.92 2.43
N PRO A 30 7.01 1.23 2.79
CA PRO A 30 8.26 1.27 2.00
C PRO A 30 8.05 0.90 0.54
N THR A 31 7.03 0.09 0.24
CA THR A 31 6.64 -0.31 -1.12
C THR A 31 6.11 0.86 -1.93
N SER A 32 5.30 1.76 -1.33
CA SER A 32 4.79 2.95 -2.03
C SER A 32 5.93 3.87 -2.48
N ASN A 33 6.93 4.08 -1.62
CA ASN A 33 8.12 4.87 -1.94
C ASN A 33 8.93 4.26 -3.09
N LEU A 34 9.10 2.94 -3.12
CA LEU A 34 9.79 2.24 -4.21
C LEU A 34 9.02 2.38 -5.54
N ILE A 35 7.71 2.14 -5.51
CA ILE A 35 6.86 2.26 -6.72
C ILE A 35 6.83 3.71 -7.21
N THR A 36 6.76 4.69 -6.31
CA THR A 36 6.87 6.13 -6.66
C THR A 36 8.18 6.42 -7.39
N HIS A 37 9.30 5.90 -6.91
CA HIS A 37 10.59 6.04 -7.58
C HIS A 37 10.58 5.42 -8.99
N LEU A 38 10.06 4.20 -9.13
CA LEU A 38 9.96 3.50 -10.41
C LEU A 38 8.99 4.19 -11.39
N CYS A 39 7.94 4.83 -10.89
CA CYS A 39 6.98 5.63 -11.67
C CYS A 39 7.48 7.06 -11.95
N LYS A 40 8.69 7.42 -11.50
CA LYS A 40 9.27 8.78 -11.65
C LYS A 40 8.42 9.87 -10.99
N GLY A 41 7.76 9.54 -9.89
CA GLY A 41 7.13 10.49 -8.99
C GLY A 41 8.16 11.24 -8.14
N ASP A 42 7.66 12.15 -7.31
CA ASP A 42 8.45 12.85 -6.29
C ASP A 42 8.65 11.95 -5.08
N THR A 43 9.81 11.30 -5.00
CA THR A 43 10.14 10.35 -3.93
C THR A 43 10.27 11.05 -2.57
N ALA A 44 10.74 12.30 -2.54
CA ALA A 44 10.86 13.04 -1.28
C ALA A 44 9.47 13.33 -0.69
N LEU A 45 8.52 13.73 -1.53
CA LEU A 45 7.13 13.89 -1.14
C LEU A 45 6.53 12.58 -0.66
N SER A 46 6.74 11.46 -1.38
CA SER A 46 6.22 10.13 -0.99
C SER A 46 6.70 9.73 0.40
N VAL A 47 8.01 9.83 0.67
CA VAL A 47 8.59 9.52 1.99
C VAL A 47 7.99 10.40 3.09
N SER A 48 7.81 11.69 2.81
CA SER A 48 7.22 12.64 3.77
C SER A 48 5.76 12.29 4.05
N LEU A 49 4.98 11.96 3.03
CA LEU A 49 3.59 11.54 3.18
C LEU A 49 3.48 10.24 3.98
N THR A 50 4.31 9.23 3.68
CA THR A 50 4.36 7.98 4.45
C THR A 50 4.68 8.26 5.92
N ALA A 51 5.63 9.15 6.22
CA ALA A 51 5.97 9.48 7.60
C ALA A 51 4.81 10.16 8.34
N VAL A 52 4.18 11.17 7.72
CA VAL A 52 3.04 11.88 8.31
C VAL A 52 1.83 10.95 8.47
N SER A 53 1.49 10.18 7.43
CA SER A 53 0.37 9.23 7.51
C SER A 53 0.60 8.17 8.57
N SER A 54 1.83 7.66 8.71
CA SER A 54 2.17 6.67 9.75
C SER A 54 1.95 7.21 11.17
N ILE A 55 2.24 8.49 11.41
CA ILE A 55 1.95 9.13 12.71
C ILE A 55 0.44 9.29 12.91
N LEU A 56 -0.27 9.78 11.90
CA LEU A 56 -1.72 9.99 11.98
C LEU A 56 -2.48 8.68 12.20
N THR A 57 -2.05 7.60 11.56
CA THR A 57 -2.70 6.30 11.65
C THR A 57 -2.58 5.64 13.02
N LEU A 58 -1.60 6.01 13.84
CA LEU A 58 -1.54 5.58 15.24
C LEU A 58 -2.80 5.96 16.02
N PHE A 59 -3.38 7.10 15.70
CA PHE A 59 -4.59 7.60 16.35
C PHE A 59 -5.87 7.18 15.61
N THR A 60 -5.82 7.11 14.29
CA THR A 60 -7.02 6.86 13.48
C THR A 60 -7.34 5.37 13.35
N ILE A 61 -6.35 4.48 13.33
CA ILE A 61 -6.60 3.03 13.24
C ILE A 61 -7.44 2.51 14.41
N PRO A 62 -7.14 2.80 15.69
CA PRO A 62 -7.97 2.32 16.81
C PRO A 62 -9.43 2.75 16.69
N LEU A 63 -9.67 4.01 16.28
CA LEU A 63 -11.02 4.55 16.11
C LEU A 63 -11.77 3.90 14.96
N ILE A 64 -11.11 3.74 13.82
CA ILE A 64 -11.70 3.10 12.63
C ILE A 64 -11.97 1.63 12.90
N LEU A 65 -11.05 0.95 13.58
CA LEU A 65 -11.18 -0.45 13.94
C LEU A 65 -12.37 -0.68 14.88
N GLU A 66 -12.45 0.07 15.96
CA GLU A 66 -13.58 -0.02 16.89
C GLU A 66 -14.91 0.25 16.17
N TRP A 67 -14.98 1.33 15.39
CA TRP A 67 -16.18 1.62 14.61
C TRP A 67 -16.51 0.47 13.66
N SER A 68 -15.52 -0.11 12.98
CA SER A 68 -15.73 -1.18 12.02
C SER A 68 -16.23 -2.46 12.70
N VAL A 69 -15.65 -2.81 13.85
CA VAL A 69 -16.10 -3.99 14.60
C VAL A 69 -17.51 -3.77 15.14
N LEU A 70 -17.81 -2.62 15.76
CA LEU A 70 -19.16 -2.31 16.24
C LEU A 70 -20.20 -2.32 15.12
N TYR A 71 -19.84 -1.80 13.94
CA TYR A 71 -20.77 -1.69 12.81
C TYR A 71 -21.02 -3.04 12.10
N TYR A 72 -19.96 -3.84 11.88
CA TYR A 72 -20.04 -5.07 11.11
C TYR A 72 -20.25 -6.32 11.98
N SER A 73 -19.87 -6.34 13.27
CA SER A 73 -20.08 -7.49 14.15
C SER A 73 -21.41 -7.45 14.91
N ALA A 74 -22.32 -6.57 14.56
CA ALA A 74 -23.49 -6.12 15.35
C ALA A 74 -24.48 -7.21 15.80
N GLN A 75 -24.25 -8.50 15.62
CA GLN A 75 -25.26 -9.50 16.05
C GLN A 75 -24.78 -10.69 16.86
N ASP A 76 -23.49 -11.11 16.88
CA ASP A 76 -23.17 -12.38 17.55
C ASP A 76 -21.87 -12.47 18.37
N THR A 77 -20.96 -11.50 18.32
CA THR A 77 -19.73 -11.56 19.11
C THR A 77 -19.36 -10.20 19.67
N VAL A 78 -19.51 -10.00 20.97
CA VAL A 78 -18.96 -8.83 21.67
C VAL A 78 -17.44 -9.01 21.73
N ILE A 79 -16.73 -8.53 20.71
CA ILE A 79 -15.28 -8.37 20.81
C ILE A 79 -15.08 -7.11 21.68
N GLU A 80 -14.70 -7.29 22.93
CA GLU A 80 -14.30 -6.16 23.77
C GLU A 80 -13.01 -5.55 23.20
N ILE A 81 -13.16 -4.44 22.50
CA ILE A 81 -12.03 -3.70 21.94
C ILE A 81 -11.57 -2.68 23.00
N ASN A 82 -10.44 -2.95 23.63
CA ASN A 82 -9.77 -1.98 24.46
C ASN A 82 -8.93 -1.04 23.59
N ARG A 83 -9.44 0.18 23.32
CA ARG A 83 -8.75 1.21 22.52
C ARG A 83 -7.33 1.49 23.00
N LEU A 84 -7.12 1.51 24.33
CA LEU A 84 -5.82 1.83 24.91
C LEU A 84 -4.80 0.74 24.64
N ASP A 85 -5.21 -0.53 24.65
CA ASP A 85 -4.30 -1.63 24.38
C ASP A 85 -3.95 -1.69 22.88
N ILE A 86 -4.92 -1.51 21.99
CA ILE A 86 -4.65 -1.37 20.55
C ILE A 86 -3.73 -0.20 20.27
N PHE A 87 -3.94 0.96 20.92
CA PHE A 87 -3.08 2.11 20.76
C PHE A 87 -1.64 1.83 21.23
N LYS A 88 -1.46 1.17 22.38
CA LYS A 88 -0.13 0.75 22.88
C LYS A 88 0.55 -0.21 21.91
N ASP A 89 -0.18 -1.22 21.43
CA ASP A 89 0.35 -2.21 20.50
C ASP A 89 0.77 -1.57 19.16
N LEU A 90 -0.04 -0.65 18.64
CA LEU A 90 0.31 0.13 17.44
C LEU A 90 1.52 1.04 17.68
N LEU A 91 1.63 1.67 18.86
CA LEU A 91 2.82 2.44 19.23
C LEU A 91 4.07 1.56 19.20
N LEU A 92 4.00 0.38 19.82
CA LEU A 92 5.12 -0.56 19.87
C LEU A 92 5.48 -1.09 18.48
N VAL A 93 4.50 -1.49 17.69
CA VAL A 93 4.73 -2.11 16.37
C VAL A 93 5.12 -1.08 15.29
N SER A 94 4.67 0.16 15.39
CA SER A 94 4.89 1.18 14.36
C SER A 94 5.87 2.27 14.82
N LEU A 95 5.60 2.97 15.93
CA LEU A 95 6.37 4.15 16.32
C LEU A 95 7.77 3.78 16.81
N VAL A 96 7.89 2.70 17.60
CA VAL A 96 9.20 2.27 18.13
C VAL A 96 10.19 1.92 17.02
N PRO A 97 9.87 1.08 16.02
CA PRO A 97 10.77 0.83 14.90
C PRO A 97 11.10 2.08 14.07
N ILE A 98 10.13 2.97 13.86
CA ILE A 98 10.37 4.23 13.14
C ILE A 98 11.34 5.11 13.91
N ALA A 99 11.13 5.30 15.21
CA ALA A 99 11.99 6.09 16.07
C ALA A 99 13.42 5.50 16.11
N LEU A 100 13.56 4.19 16.28
CA LEU A 100 14.86 3.50 16.23
C LEU A 100 15.54 3.69 14.86
N GLY A 101 14.81 3.55 13.77
CA GLY A 101 15.31 3.79 12.41
C GLY A 101 15.81 5.22 12.21
N MET A 102 15.07 6.22 12.72
CA MET A 102 15.48 7.62 12.68
C MET A 102 16.73 7.89 13.54
N LEU A 103 16.80 7.32 14.75
CA LEU A 103 17.97 7.42 15.61
C LEU A 103 19.21 6.81 14.95
N ILE A 104 19.09 5.61 14.38
CA ILE A 104 20.18 4.96 13.65
C ILE A 104 20.61 5.84 12.46
N LYS A 105 19.67 6.38 11.69
CA LYS A 105 20.00 7.26 10.57
C LYS A 105 20.68 8.55 11.02
N HIS A 106 20.27 9.12 12.16
CA HIS A 106 20.88 10.33 12.72
C HIS A 106 22.33 10.11 13.19
N TYR A 107 22.56 9.03 13.96
CA TYR A 107 23.88 8.78 14.56
C TYR A 107 24.83 7.95 13.68
N LYS A 108 24.29 7.13 12.76
CA LYS A 108 25.05 6.22 11.89
C LYS A 108 24.51 6.23 10.46
N SER A 109 24.56 7.38 9.81
CA SER A 109 24.01 7.61 8.48
C SER A 109 24.54 6.61 7.44
N ASP A 110 25.85 6.34 7.42
CA ASP A 110 26.47 5.41 6.47
C ASP A 110 25.98 3.98 6.65
N PHE A 111 25.78 3.56 7.90
CA PHE A 111 25.18 2.26 8.20
C PHE A 111 23.72 2.19 7.73
N ALA A 112 22.93 3.24 7.99
CA ALA A 112 21.54 3.30 7.54
C ALA A 112 21.42 3.20 6.02
N VAL A 113 22.28 3.90 5.27
CA VAL A 113 22.33 3.84 3.81
C VAL A 113 22.71 2.43 3.32
N LYS A 114 23.72 1.80 3.93
CA LYS A 114 24.13 0.42 3.58
C LYS A 114 23.01 -0.60 3.84
N MET A 115 22.20 -0.39 4.89
CA MET A 115 21.12 -1.28 5.28
C MET A 115 19.83 -1.05 4.50
N GLU A 116 19.70 0.00 3.70
CA GLU A 116 18.49 0.32 2.95
C GLU A 116 18.06 -0.82 2.02
N LYS A 117 18.98 -1.34 1.21
CA LYS A 117 18.69 -2.44 0.27
C LYS A 117 18.41 -3.77 0.99
N PRO A 118 19.22 -4.23 1.97
CA PRO A 118 18.91 -5.43 2.74
C PRO A 118 17.53 -5.36 3.43
N VAL A 119 17.20 -4.23 4.07
CA VAL A 119 15.92 -4.05 4.75
C VAL A 119 14.75 -4.07 3.76
N LYS A 120 14.85 -3.44 2.59
CA LYS A 120 13.84 -3.52 1.54
C LYS A 120 13.59 -4.96 1.08
N ILE A 121 14.66 -5.73 0.87
CA ILE A 121 14.56 -7.14 0.48
C ILE A 121 13.92 -7.96 1.60
N ALA A 122 14.38 -7.78 2.84
CA ALA A 122 13.82 -8.48 4.01
C ALA A 122 12.33 -8.18 4.18
N SER A 123 11.90 -6.93 4.05
CA SER A 123 10.49 -6.53 4.13
C SER A 123 9.63 -7.21 3.04
N ALA A 124 10.14 -7.27 1.81
CA ALA A 124 9.45 -7.95 0.71
C ALA A 124 9.35 -9.46 0.96
N LEU A 125 10.40 -10.09 1.48
CA LEU A 125 10.40 -11.50 1.83
C LEU A 125 9.45 -11.80 2.99
N ILE A 126 9.41 -10.96 4.03
CA ILE A 126 8.46 -11.10 5.15
C ILE A 126 7.02 -11.02 4.63
N LEU A 127 6.70 -10.03 3.79
CA LEU A 127 5.38 -9.92 3.19
C LEU A 127 5.03 -11.16 2.37
N LEU A 128 5.96 -11.66 1.55
CA LEU A 128 5.76 -12.87 0.78
C LEU A 128 5.49 -14.09 1.68
N VAL A 129 6.28 -14.26 2.74
CA VAL A 129 6.11 -15.37 3.71
C VAL A 129 4.76 -15.27 4.41
N LEU A 130 4.32 -14.08 4.80
CA LEU A 130 3.01 -13.86 5.40
C LEU A 130 1.87 -14.21 4.43
N ILE A 131 1.96 -13.76 3.18
CA ILE A 131 0.95 -14.08 2.15
C ILE A 131 0.93 -15.58 1.87
N VAL A 132 2.08 -16.21 1.67
CA VAL A 132 2.17 -17.66 1.42
C VAL A 132 1.68 -18.46 2.63
N GLY A 133 2.09 -18.07 3.84
CA GLY A 133 1.65 -18.74 5.07
C GLY A 133 0.13 -18.67 5.26
N LEU A 134 -0.47 -17.50 5.05
CA LEU A 134 -1.91 -17.31 5.09
C LEU A 134 -2.61 -18.12 3.98
N THR A 135 -2.04 -18.12 2.78
CA THR A 135 -2.53 -18.91 1.63
C THR A 135 -2.56 -20.41 1.93
N ILE A 136 -1.50 -20.94 2.53
CA ILE A 136 -1.42 -22.37 2.91
C ILE A 136 -2.42 -22.67 4.02
N LYS A 137 -2.54 -21.82 5.03
CA LYS A 137 -3.49 -21.96 6.13
C LYS A 137 -4.92 -22.01 5.63
N GLU A 138 -5.28 -21.09 4.75
CA GLU A 138 -6.63 -20.90 4.23
C GLU A 138 -6.86 -21.55 2.84
N ARG A 139 -6.01 -22.51 2.44
CA ARG A 139 -6.00 -23.11 1.08
C ARG A 139 -7.35 -23.62 0.58
N ALA A 140 -8.19 -24.12 1.47
CA ALA A 140 -9.53 -24.62 1.13
C ALA A 140 -10.50 -23.47 0.76
N ASN A 141 -10.25 -22.27 1.26
CA ASN A 141 -11.13 -21.11 1.16
C ASN A 141 -10.59 -20.01 0.22
N ILE A 142 -9.42 -20.20 -0.41
CA ILE A 142 -8.79 -19.17 -1.24
C ILE A 142 -9.69 -18.71 -2.36
N ILE A 143 -10.26 -19.65 -3.15
CA ILE A 143 -11.13 -19.33 -4.27
C ILE A 143 -12.39 -18.61 -3.79
N PRO A 144 -13.13 -19.10 -2.78
CA PRO A 144 -14.21 -18.35 -2.14
C PRO A 144 -13.80 -16.94 -1.70
N TYR A 145 -12.68 -16.78 -1.00
CA TYR A 145 -12.22 -15.47 -0.53
C TYR A 145 -11.88 -14.50 -1.67
N PHE A 146 -11.21 -15.00 -2.72
CA PHE A 146 -10.94 -14.18 -3.90
C PHE A 146 -12.22 -13.76 -4.63
N SER A 147 -13.22 -14.63 -4.72
CA SER A 147 -14.51 -14.29 -5.32
C SER A 147 -15.28 -13.28 -4.49
N GLU A 148 -15.15 -13.33 -3.16
CA GLU A 148 -15.88 -12.49 -2.23
C GLU A 148 -15.24 -11.09 -2.03
N VAL A 149 -13.91 -11.02 -1.89
CA VAL A 149 -13.21 -9.76 -1.57
C VAL A 149 -12.31 -9.24 -2.69
N GLY A 150 -12.02 -10.05 -3.70
CA GLY A 150 -11.06 -9.70 -4.75
C GLY A 150 -11.49 -8.48 -5.56
N LEU A 151 -12.75 -8.40 -5.94
CA LEU A 151 -13.27 -7.28 -6.73
C LEU A 151 -13.36 -6.00 -5.90
N SER A 152 -13.77 -6.08 -4.63
CA SER A 152 -13.80 -4.94 -3.72
C SER A 152 -12.39 -4.44 -3.39
N ALA A 153 -11.42 -5.34 -3.17
CA ALA A 153 -10.02 -5.00 -2.96
C ALA A 153 -9.39 -4.32 -4.18
N LEU A 154 -9.60 -4.86 -5.38
CA LEU A 154 -9.13 -4.27 -6.63
C LEU A 154 -9.78 -2.90 -6.88
N SER A 155 -11.08 -2.79 -6.65
CA SER A 155 -11.81 -1.52 -6.78
C SER A 155 -11.30 -0.48 -5.81
N LEU A 156 -11.06 -0.85 -4.55
CA LEU A 156 -10.48 0.03 -3.53
C LEU A 156 -9.11 0.54 -3.98
N ASN A 157 -8.26 -0.33 -4.51
CA ASN A 157 -6.95 0.05 -5.02
C ASN A 157 -7.05 1.06 -6.18
N ILE A 158 -7.82 0.74 -7.23
CA ILE A 158 -7.96 1.58 -8.42
C ILE A 158 -8.62 2.93 -8.07
N VAL A 159 -9.69 2.92 -7.28
CA VAL A 159 -10.38 4.15 -6.85
C VAL A 159 -9.47 5.02 -6.01
N SER A 160 -8.72 4.44 -5.06
CA SER A 160 -7.78 5.19 -4.23
C SER A 160 -6.64 5.80 -5.06
N LEU A 161 -6.06 5.06 -6.01
CA LEU A 161 -5.08 5.57 -6.97
C LEU A 161 -5.64 6.75 -7.78
N ALA A 162 -6.85 6.59 -8.32
CA ALA A 162 -7.51 7.60 -9.14
C ALA A 162 -7.86 8.85 -8.33
N LEU A 163 -8.41 8.69 -7.14
CA LEU A 163 -8.74 9.80 -6.22
C LEU A 163 -7.48 10.56 -5.81
N GLY A 164 -6.41 9.87 -5.40
CA GLY A 164 -5.14 10.51 -5.05
C GLY A 164 -4.58 11.33 -6.21
N PHE A 165 -4.58 10.77 -7.43
CA PHE A 165 -4.12 11.48 -8.62
C PHE A 165 -4.98 12.68 -8.97
N THR A 166 -6.30 12.49 -9.04
CA THR A 166 -7.24 13.55 -9.45
C THR A 166 -7.28 14.69 -8.43
N THR A 167 -7.33 14.38 -7.14
CA THR A 167 -7.28 15.39 -6.07
C THR A 167 -5.99 16.23 -6.16
N ALA A 168 -4.84 15.58 -6.31
CA ALA A 168 -3.57 16.28 -6.47
C ALA A 168 -3.56 17.19 -7.71
N ARG A 169 -4.11 16.73 -8.83
CA ARG A 169 -4.22 17.55 -10.06
C ARG A 169 -5.16 18.72 -9.89
N LEU A 170 -6.30 18.54 -9.23
CA LEU A 170 -7.26 19.61 -8.93
C LEU A 170 -6.68 20.66 -7.99
N MET A 171 -5.78 20.27 -7.08
CA MET A 171 -5.03 21.19 -6.22
C MET A 171 -3.87 21.91 -6.94
N GLY A 172 -3.71 21.73 -8.25
CA GLY A 172 -2.67 22.41 -9.04
C GLY A 172 -1.27 21.81 -8.92
N LEU A 173 -1.12 20.63 -8.29
CA LEU A 173 0.18 19.99 -8.14
C LEU A 173 0.72 19.49 -9.47
N ASN A 174 2.03 19.46 -9.60
CA ASN A 174 2.69 18.99 -10.81
C ASN A 174 2.50 17.46 -10.97
N LYS A 175 2.86 16.94 -12.16
CA LYS A 175 2.65 15.54 -12.49
C LYS A 175 3.40 14.57 -11.56
N GLN A 176 4.63 14.89 -11.17
CA GLN A 176 5.44 14.02 -10.32
C GLN A 176 4.84 13.92 -8.91
N GLN A 177 4.40 15.04 -8.35
CA GLN A 177 3.70 15.09 -7.07
C GLN A 177 2.36 14.34 -7.13
N SER A 178 1.59 14.51 -8.21
CA SER A 178 0.32 13.80 -8.39
C SER A 178 0.50 12.29 -8.49
N ILE A 179 1.58 11.82 -9.15
CA ILE A 179 1.94 10.40 -9.17
C ILE A 179 2.26 9.90 -7.75
N SER A 180 3.03 10.66 -6.97
CA SER A 180 3.39 10.28 -5.59
C SER A 180 2.16 10.16 -4.69
N ILE A 181 1.26 11.15 -4.73
CA ILE A 181 0.03 11.15 -3.94
C ILE A 181 -0.90 10.01 -4.38
N SER A 182 -1.01 9.77 -5.68
CA SER A 182 -1.77 8.63 -6.22
C SER A 182 -1.27 7.31 -5.65
N ILE A 183 0.04 7.07 -5.75
CA ILE A 183 0.66 5.83 -5.28
C ILE A 183 0.53 5.69 -3.76
N GLU A 184 0.77 6.76 -3.00
CA GLU A 184 0.64 6.75 -1.54
C GLU A 184 -0.80 6.44 -1.08
N SER A 185 -1.79 6.91 -1.85
CA SER A 185 -3.20 6.64 -1.57
C SER A 185 -3.64 5.22 -1.91
N GLY A 186 -3.03 4.59 -2.92
CA GLY A 186 -3.46 3.28 -3.41
C GLY A 186 -2.51 2.12 -3.07
N ILE A 187 -1.28 2.37 -2.68
CA ILE A 187 -0.33 1.32 -2.27
C ILE A 187 -0.24 1.30 -0.75
N GLN A 188 -1.04 0.43 -0.16
CA GLN A 188 -1.20 0.33 1.30
C GLN A 188 -0.15 -0.57 1.96
N ASN A 189 0.07 -0.39 3.26
CA ASN A 189 0.95 -1.25 4.06
C ASN A 189 0.24 -2.56 4.45
N GLY A 190 0.23 -3.53 3.53
CA GLY A 190 -0.39 -4.83 3.76
C GLY A 190 0.23 -5.61 4.93
N THR A 191 1.53 -5.45 5.17
CA THR A 191 2.22 -6.10 6.30
C THR A 191 1.68 -5.59 7.63
N LEU A 192 1.49 -4.27 7.77
CA LEU A 192 0.90 -3.68 8.97
C LEU A 192 -0.56 -4.16 9.15
N ALA A 193 -1.35 -4.16 8.07
CA ALA A 193 -2.74 -4.63 8.13
C ALA A 193 -2.86 -6.09 8.57
N ILE A 194 -2.03 -6.99 8.02
CA ILE A 194 -1.95 -8.40 8.43
C ILE A 194 -1.47 -8.50 9.88
N GLY A 195 -0.48 -7.71 10.28
CA GLY A 195 0.04 -7.65 11.65
C GLY A 195 -1.03 -7.23 12.66
N ILE A 196 -1.86 -6.25 12.34
CA ILE A 196 -3.00 -5.84 13.18
C ILE A 196 -4.03 -6.97 13.28
N ALA A 197 -4.42 -7.56 12.15
CA ALA A 197 -5.43 -8.61 12.09
C ALA A 197 -5.03 -9.86 12.89
N ILE A 198 -3.80 -10.34 12.71
CA ILE A 198 -3.33 -11.58 13.35
C ILE A 198 -2.70 -11.29 14.70
N GLY A 199 -1.85 -10.25 14.80
CA GLY A 199 -1.04 -9.99 16.00
C GLY A 199 -1.81 -9.30 17.12
N ILE A 200 -2.74 -8.38 16.77
CA ILE A 200 -3.50 -7.60 17.77
C ILE A 200 -4.91 -8.19 17.95
N LEU A 201 -5.60 -8.50 16.85
CA LEU A 201 -6.98 -8.97 16.91
C LEU A 201 -7.11 -10.51 16.96
N HIS A 202 -6.00 -11.23 16.77
CA HIS A 202 -5.94 -12.69 16.78
C HIS A 202 -6.96 -13.35 15.83
N ASN A 203 -7.29 -12.69 14.72
CA ASN A 203 -8.27 -13.18 13.75
C ASN A 203 -7.67 -13.23 12.34
N SER A 204 -7.52 -14.46 11.80
CA SER A 204 -6.95 -14.68 10.47
C SER A 204 -7.87 -14.20 9.33
N ASP A 205 -9.20 -14.25 9.52
CA ASP A 205 -10.15 -13.81 8.48
C ASP A 205 -10.00 -12.32 8.18
N TYR A 206 -9.68 -11.51 9.19
CA TYR A 206 -9.41 -10.09 9.03
C TYR A 206 -8.13 -9.80 8.23
N ALA A 207 -7.20 -10.77 8.15
CA ALA A 207 -5.97 -10.63 7.37
C ALA A 207 -6.14 -10.92 5.88
N ILE A 208 -7.19 -11.67 5.50
CA ILE A 208 -7.43 -12.11 4.12
C ILE A 208 -7.55 -10.94 3.14
N PRO A 209 -8.35 -9.88 3.40
CA PRO A 209 -8.44 -8.74 2.50
C PRO A 209 -7.10 -8.04 2.27
N ALA A 210 -6.26 -7.96 3.30
CA ALA A 210 -4.93 -7.36 3.17
C ALA A 210 -3.99 -8.21 2.30
N ALA A 211 -4.07 -9.54 2.39
CA ALA A 211 -3.32 -10.44 1.52
C ALA A 211 -3.77 -10.34 0.06
N VAL A 212 -5.09 -10.40 -0.19
CA VAL A 212 -5.67 -10.26 -1.54
C VAL A 212 -5.34 -8.90 -2.14
N TYR A 213 -5.49 -7.84 -1.36
CA TYR A 213 -5.13 -6.48 -1.80
C TYR A 213 -3.64 -6.35 -2.12
N SER A 214 -2.77 -6.95 -1.31
CA SER A 214 -1.33 -6.91 -1.56
C SER A 214 -0.97 -7.54 -2.91
N LEU A 215 -1.66 -8.59 -3.33
CA LEU A 215 -1.49 -9.16 -4.67
C LEU A 215 -2.00 -8.23 -5.77
N THR A 216 -3.20 -7.69 -5.60
CA THR A 216 -3.83 -6.79 -6.60
C THR A 216 -3.08 -5.47 -6.73
N MET A 217 -2.57 -4.90 -5.64
CA MET A 217 -1.81 -3.64 -5.69
C MET A 217 -0.48 -3.78 -6.44
N PHE A 218 0.18 -4.95 -6.40
CA PHE A 218 1.38 -5.17 -7.20
C PHE A 218 1.06 -5.26 -8.69
N LEU A 219 -0.07 -5.88 -9.07
CA LEU A 219 -0.50 -5.90 -10.47
C LEU A 219 -0.76 -4.48 -11.00
N THR A 220 -1.50 -3.67 -10.24
CA THR A 220 -1.75 -2.27 -10.62
C THR A 220 -0.47 -1.44 -10.62
N ALA A 221 0.45 -1.68 -9.70
CA ALA A 221 1.77 -1.04 -9.67
C ALA A 221 2.58 -1.35 -10.94
N PHE A 222 2.61 -2.60 -11.42
CA PHE A 222 3.27 -2.95 -12.68
C PHE A 222 2.65 -2.22 -13.87
N VAL A 223 1.33 -2.12 -13.92
CA VAL A 223 0.63 -1.34 -14.95
C VAL A 223 1.04 0.13 -14.89
N LEU A 224 1.05 0.75 -13.70
CA LEU A 224 1.46 2.15 -13.50
C LEU A 224 2.91 2.39 -13.93
N ILE A 225 3.83 1.50 -13.55
CA ILE A 225 5.24 1.57 -13.96
C ILE A 225 5.34 1.51 -15.49
N GLY A 226 4.60 0.60 -16.13
CA GLY A 226 4.52 0.51 -17.59
C GLY A 226 4.03 1.80 -18.23
N LEU A 227 2.90 2.34 -17.77
CA LEU A 227 2.27 3.56 -18.29
C LEU A 227 3.16 4.81 -18.13
N THR A 228 3.83 4.94 -16.99
CA THR A 228 4.69 6.10 -16.71
C THR A 228 6.01 6.06 -17.49
N ASN A 229 6.53 4.87 -17.81
CA ASN A 229 7.77 4.68 -18.56
C ASN A 229 7.59 4.58 -20.08
N TRP A 230 6.42 4.17 -20.56
CA TRP A 230 6.12 3.98 -22.00
C TRP A 230 6.30 5.25 -22.85
N LYS A 231 5.87 6.40 -22.34
CA LYS A 231 5.97 7.68 -23.09
C LYS A 231 7.42 8.10 -23.39
N LYS A 232 8.40 7.77 -22.54
CA LYS A 232 9.82 8.07 -22.79
C LYS A 232 10.43 7.21 -23.88
N SER A 233 10.05 5.93 -23.98
CA SER A 233 10.55 5.03 -25.00
C SER A 233 10.14 5.49 -26.41
N LYS A 234 8.92 5.97 -26.60
CA LYS A 234 8.46 6.50 -27.90
C LYS A 234 9.15 7.81 -28.30
N ILE A 235 9.41 8.71 -27.34
CA ILE A 235 10.10 9.99 -27.60
C ILE A 235 11.59 9.73 -27.92
N SER A 236 12.25 8.85 -27.16
CA SER A 236 13.65 8.48 -27.41
C SER A 236 13.82 7.81 -28.77
N LYS A 237 12.93 6.89 -29.17
CA LYS A 237 12.95 6.28 -30.49
C LYS A 237 12.71 7.29 -31.62
N ARG A 238 11.80 8.27 -31.45
CA ARG A 238 11.56 9.32 -32.44
C ARG A 238 12.76 10.27 -32.59
N ILE A 239 13.45 10.59 -31.46
CA ILE A 239 14.65 11.43 -31.49
C ILE A 239 15.79 10.65 -32.17
N PHE A 240 15.99 9.37 -31.82
CA PHE A 240 17.02 8.53 -32.42
C PHE A 240 16.83 8.34 -33.94
N LEU A 241 15.58 8.16 -34.40
CA LEU A 241 15.24 8.08 -35.82
C LEU A 241 15.41 9.41 -36.57
N LYS A 242 15.31 10.55 -35.87
CA LYS A 242 15.53 11.88 -36.46
C LYS A 242 17.02 12.26 -36.56
N PHE A 243 17.88 11.61 -35.81
CA PHE A 243 19.33 11.84 -35.76
C PHE A 243 20.14 10.73 -36.42
N GLN A 244 19.57 9.89 -37.28
CA GLN A 244 20.38 9.08 -38.17
C GLN A 244 21.03 10.02 -39.20
N PRO A 245 22.37 10.15 -39.22
CA PRO A 245 23.04 10.94 -40.26
C PRO A 245 22.75 10.28 -41.61
N PHE A 246 22.31 11.08 -42.56
CA PHE A 246 22.26 10.71 -43.95
C PHE A 246 23.66 10.19 -44.35
N HIS A 247 23.80 8.88 -44.52
CA HIS A 247 24.94 8.35 -45.24
C HIS A 247 24.86 8.86 -46.67
N ILE A 248 25.58 9.93 -46.94
CA ILE A 248 25.92 10.31 -48.28
C ILE A 248 26.77 9.16 -48.86
N VAL A 249 26.14 8.34 -49.65
CA VAL A 249 26.86 7.39 -50.49
C VAL A 249 27.61 8.22 -51.54
N ASN A 250 28.91 8.39 -51.34
CA ASN A 250 29.81 8.90 -52.37
C ASN A 250 29.84 7.87 -53.53
N ARG A 251 29.32 8.30 -54.67
CA ARG A 251 29.78 7.79 -55.97
C ARG A 251 31.12 8.48 -56.24
N LEU A 252 32.16 7.70 -56.37
CA LEU A 252 33.25 7.81 -57.33
C LEU A 252 33.79 6.42 -57.59
#